data_15d27e94d69f4a0451cc739c294cac5b
#
_entry.id   15d27e94d69f4a0451cc739c294cac5b
#
_cell.length_a   1.000
_cell.length_b   1.000
_cell.length_c   1.000
_cell.angle_alpha   90.00
_cell.angle_beta   90.00
_cell.angle_gamma   90.00
#
_symmetry.space_group_name_H-M   'P 1'
#
loop_
_entity.id
_entity.type
_entity.pdbx_description
1 polymer ?
#
loop_
_entity_poly.entity_id
_entity_poly.type
_entity_poly.pdbx_seq_one_letter_code
_entity_poly.pdbx_strand_id
1 'polypeptide(L)'
;MRKSAAQISMWDIYNGVSEAIEQHKPQLIRLLEEHIDFDKLIPVSFKLAFYRHMGRKHKYHLESYIRAFVVQKLLGIPRDTLLLSVLRLSAELRDFCGFDKVPDASQLTRFRENYKSYLAEMFEHLVDLTESICREINAKKADYFIYDTTGIELPVAENNPKFFNSKLREAKKLAKSNPNFDPYKAVYAFLPEASRTNPDARQQYINGHFCYATKVGIVTNGLGICRHIAFFDDDFRKRHPEVCSPK
;
A
#
# COMPACT_ATOMS: atom_id res chain seq x y z
N MET A 1 2.23 40.46 -4.65
CA MET A 1 2.54 39.29 -5.52
C MET A 1 1.86 38.06 -4.91
N ARG A 2 0.83 37.49 -5.57
CA ARG A 2 0.22 36.24 -5.16
C ARG A 2 1.20 35.11 -5.53
N LYS A 3 1.73 34.40 -4.53
CA LYS A 3 2.46 33.16 -4.77
C LYS A 3 1.49 32.21 -5.44
N SER A 4 1.84 31.72 -6.65
CA SER A 4 1.11 30.64 -7.30
C SER A 4 1.01 29.48 -6.31
N ALA A 5 -0.15 28.80 -6.29
CA ALA A 5 -0.31 27.58 -5.51
C ALA A 5 0.73 26.57 -6.04
N ALA A 6 1.88 26.52 -5.38
CA ALA A 6 2.91 25.54 -5.68
C ALA A 6 2.27 24.16 -5.42
N GLN A 7 2.42 23.27 -6.37
CA GLN A 7 2.01 21.88 -6.24
C GLN A 7 2.76 21.33 -5.03
N ILE A 8 2.01 21.02 -3.93
CA ILE A 8 2.59 20.47 -2.71
C ILE A 8 3.11 19.09 -3.06
N SER A 9 4.43 18.90 -3.00
CA SER A 9 5.03 17.60 -3.25
C SER A 9 4.83 16.69 -2.02
N MET A 10 4.87 15.37 -2.22
CA MET A 10 4.90 14.40 -1.12
C MET A 10 6.05 14.69 -0.14
N TRP A 11 7.15 15.28 -0.64
CA TRP A 11 8.31 15.67 0.14
C TRP A 11 8.03 16.91 1.02
N ASP A 12 7.26 17.87 0.52
CA ASP A 12 6.85 19.05 1.30
C ASP A 12 5.89 18.65 2.43
N ILE A 13 4.99 17.71 2.16
CA ILE A 13 4.10 17.13 3.19
C ILE A 13 4.94 16.41 4.24
N TYR A 14 5.89 15.57 3.83
CA TYR A 14 6.78 14.85 4.74
C TYR A 14 7.59 15.80 5.63
N ASN A 15 8.19 16.83 5.03
CA ASN A 15 8.96 17.84 5.78
C ASN A 15 8.06 18.63 6.72
N GLY A 16 6.88 19.06 6.28
CA GLY A 16 5.92 19.78 7.12
C GLY A 16 5.45 18.95 8.31
N VAL A 17 5.18 17.65 8.10
CA VAL A 17 4.83 16.72 9.18
C VAL A 17 6.03 16.50 10.12
N SER A 18 7.24 16.34 9.58
CA SER A 18 8.46 16.18 10.40
C SER A 18 8.72 17.41 11.28
N GLU A 19 8.58 18.61 10.72
CA GLU A 19 8.70 19.86 11.49
C GLU A 19 7.61 19.99 12.57
N ALA A 20 6.36 19.63 12.27
CA ALA A 20 5.26 19.65 13.22
C ALA A 20 5.49 18.64 14.37
N ILE A 21 6.06 17.48 14.07
CA ILE A 21 6.41 16.46 15.08
C ILE A 21 7.53 16.96 15.98
N GLU A 22 8.55 17.63 15.44
CA GLU A 22 9.65 18.14 16.25
C GLU A 22 9.21 19.27 17.20
N GLN A 23 8.34 20.17 16.70
CA GLN A 23 7.93 21.36 17.43
C GLN A 23 6.68 21.15 18.33
N HIS A 24 5.78 20.22 17.96
CA HIS A 24 4.46 20.06 18.56
C HIS A 24 4.00 18.60 18.69
N LYS A 25 4.88 17.69 19.12
CA LYS A 25 4.56 16.26 19.31
C LYS A 25 3.22 16.02 20.06
N PRO A 26 2.95 16.69 21.19
CA PRO A 26 1.67 16.53 21.88
C PRO A 26 0.48 17.06 21.07
N GLN A 27 0.67 18.10 20.28
CA GLN A 27 -0.38 18.73 19.49
C GLN A 27 -0.86 17.83 18.35
N LEU A 28 0.05 17.12 17.65
CA LEU A 28 -0.33 16.18 16.60
C LEU A 28 -1.24 15.08 17.15
N ILE A 29 -0.88 14.49 18.29
CA ILE A 29 -1.68 13.43 18.91
C ILE A 29 -3.06 13.98 19.30
N ARG A 30 -3.11 15.18 19.90
CA ARG A 30 -4.35 15.83 20.25
C ARG A 30 -5.24 16.06 19.03
N LEU A 31 -4.71 16.58 17.94
CA LEU A 31 -5.46 16.78 16.69
C LEU A 31 -6.04 15.47 16.14
N LEU A 32 -5.27 14.37 16.21
CA LEU A 32 -5.76 13.06 15.79
C LEU A 32 -6.92 12.58 16.68
N GLU A 33 -6.84 12.79 17.98
CA GLU A 33 -7.89 12.39 18.92
C GLU A 33 -9.15 13.27 18.81
N GLU A 34 -8.99 14.55 18.54
CA GLU A 34 -10.11 15.50 18.39
C GLU A 34 -10.87 15.33 17.07
N HIS A 35 -10.15 14.99 15.98
CA HIS A 35 -10.72 15.01 14.63
C HIS A 35 -10.97 13.63 14.02
N ILE A 36 -10.39 12.58 14.59
CA ILE A 36 -10.54 11.21 14.07
C ILE A 36 -11.25 10.34 15.11
N ASP A 37 -12.52 10.04 14.82
CA ASP A 37 -13.28 9.03 15.55
C ASP A 37 -12.95 7.63 15.01
N PHE A 38 -11.95 6.98 15.63
CA PHE A 38 -11.51 5.65 15.23
C PHE A 38 -12.59 4.58 15.33
N ASP A 39 -13.57 4.77 16.23
CA ASP A 39 -14.70 3.86 16.36
C ASP A 39 -15.60 3.88 15.12
N LYS A 40 -15.85 5.07 14.57
CA LYS A 40 -16.61 5.23 13.32
C LYS A 40 -15.84 4.78 12.09
N LEU A 41 -14.50 4.85 12.09
CA LEU A 41 -13.70 4.39 10.95
C LEU A 41 -13.73 2.88 10.74
N ILE A 42 -14.01 2.11 11.79
CA ILE A 42 -13.95 0.65 11.77
C ILE A 42 -15.36 0.10 11.52
N PRO A 43 -15.63 -0.61 10.41
CA PRO A 43 -16.92 -1.23 10.14
C PRO A 43 -17.35 -2.18 11.26
N VAL A 44 -18.66 -2.24 11.51
CA VAL A 44 -19.24 -3.13 12.52
C VAL A 44 -18.93 -4.61 12.23
N SER A 45 -18.98 -5.00 10.95
CA SER A 45 -18.58 -6.33 10.47
C SER A 45 -17.16 -6.71 10.91
N PHE A 46 -16.22 -5.77 10.81
CA PHE A 46 -14.84 -5.98 11.24
C PHE A 46 -14.75 -6.16 12.76
N LYS A 47 -15.44 -5.32 13.54
CA LYS A 47 -15.49 -5.46 15.00
C LYS A 47 -16.05 -6.80 15.42
N LEU A 48 -17.17 -7.21 14.82
CA LEU A 48 -17.79 -8.52 15.09
C LEU A 48 -16.88 -9.69 14.73
N ALA A 49 -16.15 -9.60 13.62
CA ALA A 49 -15.20 -10.65 13.23
C ALA A 49 -13.99 -10.71 14.16
N PHE A 50 -13.50 -9.58 14.63
CA PHE A 50 -12.34 -9.51 15.50
C PHE A 50 -12.68 -9.97 16.93
N TYR A 51 -13.80 -9.52 17.50
CA TYR A 51 -14.23 -9.82 18.87
C TYR A 51 -15.16 -11.04 18.97
N ARG A 52 -14.95 -12.07 18.15
CA ARG A 52 -15.75 -13.32 18.20
C ARG A 52 -15.77 -13.90 19.60
N HIS A 53 -16.93 -14.41 20.01
CA HIS A 53 -17.11 -15.03 21.34
C HIS A 53 -16.36 -16.35 21.52
N MET A 54 -15.96 -17.02 20.42
CA MET A 54 -15.29 -18.33 20.46
C MET A 54 -13.80 -18.16 20.19
N GLY A 55 -12.98 -18.80 21.02
CA GLY A 55 -11.54 -18.83 20.90
C GLY A 55 -10.81 -18.02 21.98
N ARG A 56 -9.48 -17.95 21.87
CA ARG A 56 -8.63 -17.17 22.79
C ARG A 56 -8.85 -15.67 22.56
N LYS A 57 -9.12 -14.92 23.61
CA LYS A 57 -9.23 -13.44 23.55
C LYS A 57 -7.97 -12.82 22.94
N HIS A 58 -8.18 -11.82 22.09
CA HIS A 58 -7.07 -11.03 21.54
C HIS A 58 -6.35 -10.28 22.67
N LYS A 59 -5.02 -10.23 22.56
CA LYS A 59 -4.20 -9.53 23.56
C LYS A 59 -4.27 -8.01 23.41
N TYR A 60 -4.56 -7.55 22.20
CA TYR A 60 -4.62 -6.13 21.84
C TYR A 60 -5.97 -5.83 21.22
N HIS A 61 -6.44 -4.60 21.36
CA HIS A 61 -7.67 -4.14 20.76
C HIS A 61 -7.52 -3.93 19.25
N LEU A 62 -8.64 -4.02 18.52
CA LEU A 62 -8.67 -3.77 17.09
C LEU A 62 -8.19 -2.34 16.76
N GLU A 63 -8.74 -1.38 17.49
CA GLU A 63 -8.42 0.05 17.38
C GLU A 63 -6.91 0.31 17.55
N SER A 64 -6.24 -0.42 18.42
CA SER A 64 -4.81 -0.28 18.68
C SER A 64 -3.98 -0.58 17.44
N TYR A 65 -4.35 -1.62 16.67
CA TYR A 65 -3.71 -1.93 15.40
C TYR A 65 -3.96 -0.85 14.35
N ILE A 66 -5.21 -0.38 14.24
CA ILE A 66 -5.59 0.65 13.26
C ILE A 66 -4.87 1.96 13.56
N ARG A 67 -4.87 2.41 14.83
CA ARG A 67 -4.12 3.61 15.26
C ARG A 67 -2.63 3.49 14.97
N ALA A 68 -2.03 2.33 15.22
CA ALA A 68 -0.62 2.08 14.91
C ALA A 68 -0.32 2.17 13.41
N PHE A 69 -1.20 1.69 12.54
CA PHE A 69 -1.05 1.82 11.08
C PHE A 69 -1.25 3.27 10.61
N VAL A 70 -2.15 4.02 11.23
CA VAL A 70 -2.30 5.47 10.97
C VAL A 70 -1.01 6.20 11.36
N VAL A 71 -0.48 5.96 12.55
CA VAL A 71 0.81 6.52 13.00
C VAL A 71 1.93 6.14 12.02
N GLN A 72 1.99 4.87 11.61
CA GLN A 72 2.98 4.40 10.64
C GLN A 72 2.96 5.20 9.34
N LYS A 73 1.77 5.49 8.83
CA LYS A 73 1.58 6.23 7.57
C LYS A 73 1.87 7.72 7.74
N LEU A 74 1.38 8.34 8.80
CA LEU A 74 1.62 9.76 9.09
C LEU A 74 3.10 10.08 9.28
N LEU A 75 3.84 9.19 9.96
CA LEU A 75 5.27 9.37 10.20
C LEU A 75 6.14 8.86 9.04
N GLY A 76 5.54 8.38 7.95
CA GLY A 76 6.29 7.85 6.81
C GLY A 76 7.17 6.64 7.15
N ILE A 77 6.80 5.84 8.17
CA ILE A 77 7.59 4.72 8.64
C ILE A 77 7.48 3.54 7.67
N PRO A 78 8.55 3.15 6.96
CA PRO A 78 8.47 2.16 5.89
C PRO A 78 8.36 0.70 6.36
N ARG A 79 8.76 0.41 7.60
CA ARG A 79 8.85 -0.98 8.10
C ARG A 79 8.19 -1.13 9.47
N ASP A 80 7.51 -2.25 9.68
CA ASP A 80 6.88 -2.60 10.96
C ASP A 80 7.88 -2.65 12.12
N THR A 81 9.08 -3.17 11.89
CA THR A 81 10.13 -3.21 12.91
C THR A 81 10.51 -1.82 13.41
N LEU A 82 10.56 -0.83 12.51
CA LEU A 82 10.83 0.56 12.86
C LEU A 82 9.64 1.17 13.61
N LEU A 83 8.40 0.93 13.15
CA LEU A 83 7.19 1.35 13.87
C LEU A 83 7.22 0.85 15.31
N LEU A 84 7.46 -0.44 15.51
CA LEU A 84 7.51 -1.05 16.84
C LEU A 84 8.64 -0.48 17.71
N SER A 85 9.77 -0.11 17.11
CA SER A 85 10.85 0.57 17.81
C SER A 85 10.45 1.98 18.26
N VAL A 86 9.78 2.73 17.39
CA VAL A 86 9.24 4.07 17.72
C VAL A 86 8.21 3.98 18.85
N LEU A 87 7.28 3.02 18.80
CA LEU A 87 6.29 2.80 19.86
C LEU A 87 6.92 2.35 21.20
N ARG A 88 8.08 1.68 21.17
CA ARG A 88 8.82 1.36 22.41
C ARG A 88 9.50 2.57 23.01
N LEU A 89 9.97 3.49 22.18
CA LEU A 89 10.71 4.69 22.61
C LEU A 89 9.78 5.82 23.06
N SER A 90 8.60 5.98 22.40
CA SER A 90 7.64 7.04 22.74
C SER A 90 6.47 6.45 23.54
N ALA A 91 6.38 6.83 24.81
CA ALA A 91 5.22 6.51 25.67
C ALA A 91 3.94 7.12 25.10
N GLU A 92 4.00 8.38 24.67
CA GLU A 92 2.86 9.14 24.15
C GLU A 92 2.24 8.47 22.91
N LEU A 93 3.07 8.05 21.94
CA LEU A 93 2.57 7.33 20.74
C LEU A 93 2.03 5.94 21.11
N ARG A 94 2.66 5.27 22.06
CA ARG A 94 2.20 3.97 22.54
C ARG A 94 0.85 4.09 23.23
N ASP A 95 0.67 5.09 24.08
CA ASP A 95 -0.57 5.36 24.81
C ASP A 95 -1.68 5.80 23.84
N PHE A 96 -1.37 6.65 22.86
CA PHE A 96 -2.29 6.98 21.77
C PHE A 96 -2.78 5.74 21.03
N CYS A 97 -1.89 4.79 20.74
CA CYS A 97 -2.26 3.53 20.12
C CYS A 97 -3.02 2.59 21.08
N GLY A 98 -3.03 2.84 22.39
CA GLY A 98 -3.67 1.98 23.39
C GLY A 98 -2.92 0.65 23.58
N PHE A 99 -1.59 0.66 23.53
CA PHE A 99 -0.77 -0.52 23.80
C PHE A 99 -0.14 -0.46 25.20
N ASP A 100 -0.59 -1.30 26.13
CA ASP A 100 0.13 -1.52 27.39
C ASP A 100 1.52 -2.09 27.15
N LYS A 101 1.62 -3.05 26.22
CA LYS A 101 2.84 -3.65 25.75
C LYS A 101 2.88 -3.68 24.22
N VAL A 102 3.95 -3.15 23.63
CA VAL A 102 4.13 -3.13 22.17
C VAL A 102 4.10 -4.56 21.61
N PRO A 103 3.32 -4.82 20.53
CA PRO A 103 3.27 -6.13 19.91
C PRO A 103 4.58 -6.50 19.21
N ASP A 104 4.70 -7.78 18.82
CA ASP A 104 5.79 -8.26 17.98
C ASP A 104 5.45 -8.08 16.48
N ALA A 105 6.46 -8.00 15.63
CA ALA A 105 6.28 -7.83 14.19
C ALA A 105 5.40 -8.94 13.57
N SER A 106 5.55 -10.18 14.05
CA SER A 106 4.73 -11.32 13.62
C SER A 106 3.23 -11.15 13.94
N GLN A 107 2.88 -10.35 14.95
CA GLN A 107 1.49 -10.07 15.29
C GLN A 107 0.86 -9.07 14.30
N LEU A 108 1.63 -8.06 13.85
CA LEU A 108 1.18 -7.14 12.80
C LEU A 108 1.00 -7.87 11.46
N THR A 109 1.94 -8.74 11.10
CA THR A 109 1.82 -9.56 9.88
C THR A 109 0.59 -10.45 9.92
N ARG A 110 0.42 -11.23 10.99
CA ARG A 110 -0.77 -12.09 11.18
C ARG A 110 -2.07 -11.31 11.21
N PHE A 111 -2.08 -10.12 11.80
CA PHE A 111 -3.26 -9.26 11.78
C PHE A 111 -3.65 -8.90 10.35
N ARG A 112 -2.70 -8.43 9.51
CA ARG A 112 -2.99 -8.09 8.11
C ARG A 112 -3.45 -9.30 7.30
N GLU A 113 -2.83 -10.45 7.48
CA GLU A 113 -3.18 -11.70 6.77
C GLU A 113 -4.59 -12.18 7.16
N ASN A 114 -4.87 -12.26 8.45
CA ASN A 114 -6.16 -12.79 8.94
C ASN A 114 -7.35 -11.85 8.66
N TYR A 115 -7.11 -10.54 8.53
CA TYR A 115 -8.15 -9.54 8.37
C TYR A 115 -8.05 -8.76 7.06
N LYS A 116 -7.36 -9.31 6.04
CA LYS A 116 -7.15 -8.66 4.74
C LYS A 116 -8.47 -8.18 4.09
N SER A 117 -9.51 -9.02 4.10
CA SER A 117 -10.82 -8.68 3.54
C SER A 117 -11.51 -7.55 4.29
N TYR A 118 -11.42 -7.54 5.63
CA TYR A 118 -11.99 -6.48 6.47
C TYR A 118 -11.24 -5.17 6.36
N LEU A 119 -9.93 -5.21 6.11
CA LEU A 119 -9.14 -4.00 5.80
C LEU A 119 -9.55 -3.41 4.45
N ALA A 120 -9.88 -4.24 3.46
CA ALA A 120 -10.43 -3.77 2.19
C ALA A 120 -11.84 -3.16 2.37
N GLU A 121 -12.71 -3.82 3.12
CA GLU A 121 -14.04 -3.29 3.49
C GLU A 121 -13.94 -1.97 4.25
N MET A 122 -12.95 -1.84 5.14
CA MET A 122 -12.68 -0.59 5.85
C MET A 122 -12.28 0.54 4.89
N PHE A 123 -11.55 0.24 3.81
CA PHE A 123 -11.23 1.24 2.79
C PHE A 123 -12.51 1.74 2.09
N GLU A 124 -13.41 0.86 1.67
CA GLU A 124 -14.68 1.25 1.06
C GLU A 124 -15.53 2.08 2.03
N HIS A 125 -15.58 1.69 3.30
CA HIS A 125 -16.26 2.45 4.33
C HIS A 125 -15.65 3.86 4.52
N LEU A 126 -14.33 4.01 4.45
CA LEU A 126 -13.65 5.31 4.48
C LEU A 126 -14.01 6.17 3.25
N VAL A 127 -14.16 5.55 2.09
CA VAL A 127 -14.62 6.22 0.87
C VAL A 127 -16.00 6.83 1.12
N ASP A 128 -16.95 6.06 1.67
CA ASP A 128 -18.30 6.54 1.97
C ASP A 128 -18.30 7.68 3.01
N LEU A 129 -17.57 7.52 4.12
CA LEU A 129 -17.46 8.53 5.16
C LEU A 129 -16.87 9.86 4.67
N THR A 130 -15.94 9.82 3.73
CA THR A 130 -15.26 11.00 3.21
C THR A 130 -16.00 11.65 2.04
N GLU A 131 -17.08 11.06 1.52
CA GLU A 131 -17.81 11.61 0.38
C GLU A 131 -18.44 12.97 0.68
N SER A 132 -19.13 13.10 1.82
CA SER A 132 -19.73 14.36 2.26
C SER A 132 -18.68 15.46 2.41
N ILE A 133 -17.55 15.13 3.04
CA ILE A 133 -16.42 16.05 3.26
C ILE A 133 -15.84 16.53 1.90
N CYS A 134 -15.67 15.62 0.95
CA CYS A 134 -15.21 15.98 -0.40
C CYS A 134 -16.16 16.97 -1.09
N ARG A 135 -17.47 16.76 -0.94
CA ARG A 135 -18.49 17.64 -1.53
C ARG A 135 -18.55 19.00 -0.86
N GLU A 136 -18.36 19.08 0.45
CA GLU A 136 -18.25 20.34 1.19
C GLU A 136 -17.03 21.16 0.76
N ILE A 137 -15.88 20.50 0.55
CA ILE A 137 -14.66 21.17 0.08
C ILE A 137 -14.86 21.72 -1.35
N ASN A 138 -15.33 20.90 -2.28
CA ASN A 138 -15.61 21.31 -3.64
C ASN A 138 -16.44 20.25 -4.39
N ALA A 139 -17.76 20.47 -4.51
CA ALA A 139 -18.67 19.53 -5.13
C ALA A 139 -18.30 19.17 -6.58
N LYS A 140 -17.88 20.15 -7.41
CA LYS A 140 -17.48 19.89 -8.80
C LYS A 140 -16.25 18.98 -8.89
N LYS A 141 -15.27 19.18 -8.01
CA LYS A 141 -14.07 18.32 -7.96
C LYS A 141 -14.38 16.95 -7.34
N ALA A 142 -15.32 16.87 -6.41
CA ALA A 142 -15.76 15.60 -5.84
C ALA A 142 -16.41 14.69 -6.89
N ASP A 143 -17.20 15.26 -7.81
CA ASP A 143 -17.87 14.53 -8.88
C ASP A 143 -16.98 14.22 -10.11
N TYR A 144 -15.75 14.71 -10.13
CA TYR A 144 -14.81 14.47 -11.22
C TYR A 144 -13.89 13.31 -10.88
N PHE A 145 -13.86 12.27 -11.70
CA PHE A 145 -13.05 11.08 -11.47
C PHE A 145 -11.86 10.99 -12.43
N ILE A 146 -10.71 10.66 -11.87
CA ILE A 146 -9.46 10.43 -12.60
C ILE A 146 -9.09 8.97 -12.38
N TYR A 147 -8.95 8.22 -13.48
CA TYR A 147 -8.48 6.84 -13.44
C TYR A 147 -7.07 6.74 -13.99
N ASP A 148 -6.21 6.06 -13.28
CA ASP A 148 -4.87 5.71 -13.73
C ASP A 148 -4.48 4.32 -13.29
N THR A 149 -3.50 3.73 -13.99
CA THR A 149 -2.97 2.41 -13.63
C THR A 149 -1.48 2.49 -13.40
N THR A 150 -1.02 1.82 -12.34
CA THR A 150 0.39 1.71 -12.02
C THR A 150 0.76 0.25 -11.76
N GLY A 151 2.04 -0.06 -11.79
CA GLY A 151 2.55 -1.35 -11.33
C GLY A 151 3.19 -1.22 -9.96
N ILE A 152 2.92 -2.18 -9.10
CA ILE A 152 3.61 -2.33 -7.82
C ILE A 152 4.62 -3.45 -7.97
N GLU A 153 5.91 -3.10 -7.98
CA GLU A 153 6.98 -4.09 -8.01
C GLU A 153 6.94 -4.95 -6.75
N LEU A 154 6.97 -6.26 -6.93
CA LEU A 154 6.89 -7.22 -5.83
C LEU A 154 8.27 -7.79 -5.47
N PRO A 155 8.53 -8.10 -4.21
CA PRO A 155 9.80 -8.66 -3.76
C PRO A 155 9.88 -10.17 -4.11
N VAL A 156 9.91 -10.47 -5.41
CA VAL A 156 10.04 -11.83 -5.94
C VAL A 156 11.47 -12.12 -6.40
N ALA A 157 11.82 -13.42 -6.48
CA ALA A 157 13.16 -13.84 -6.88
C ALA A 157 13.55 -13.36 -8.27
N GLU A 158 12.58 -13.27 -9.16
CA GLU A 158 12.75 -12.83 -10.56
C GLU A 158 13.15 -11.36 -10.67
N ASN A 159 12.82 -10.51 -9.69
CA ASN A 159 13.27 -9.12 -9.60
C ASN A 159 14.70 -8.97 -9.06
N ASN A 160 15.33 -10.09 -8.67
CA ASN A 160 16.73 -10.04 -8.26
C ASN A 160 17.64 -9.98 -9.51
N PRO A 161 18.58 -9.01 -9.59
CA PRO A 161 19.52 -8.92 -10.69
C PRO A 161 20.30 -10.22 -10.97
N LYS A 162 20.55 -11.04 -9.95
CA LYS A 162 21.21 -12.35 -10.12
C LYS A 162 20.39 -13.32 -10.95
N PHE A 163 19.05 -13.28 -10.83
CA PHE A 163 18.16 -14.12 -11.63
C PHE A 163 18.24 -13.72 -13.12
N PHE A 164 18.10 -12.44 -13.43
CA PHE A 164 18.26 -11.93 -14.79
C PHE A 164 19.63 -12.28 -15.39
N ASN A 165 20.71 -12.05 -14.63
CA ASN A 165 22.07 -12.36 -15.07
C ASN A 165 22.28 -13.88 -15.32
N SER A 166 21.59 -14.73 -14.56
CA SER A 166 21.62 -16.19 -14.82
C SER A 166 21.00 -16.51 -16.17
N LYS A 167 19.82 -15.93 -16.48
CA LYS A 167 19.15 -16.12 -17.77
C LYS A 167 19.93 -15.52 -18.94
N LEU A 168 20.55 -14.37 -18.73
CA LEU A 168 21.44 -13.77 -19.73
C LEU A 168 22.67 -14.67 -20.05
N ARG A 169 23.22 -15.37 -19.06
CA ARG A 169 24.29 -16.35 -19.30
C ARG A 169 23.82 -17.54 -20.16
N GLU A 170 22.60 -18.03 -19.93
CA GLU A 170 21.96 -19.06 -20.73
C GLU A 170 21.82 -18.59 -22.20
N ALA A 171 21.27 -17.37 -22.38
CA ALA A 171 21.13 -16.77 -23.73
C ALA A 171 22.49 -16.58 -24.43
N LYS A 172 23.51 -16.13 -23.71
CA LYS A 172 24.88 -15.99 -24.27
C LYS A 172 25.53 -17.32 -24.68
N LYS A 173 25.19 -18.42 -24.00
CA LYS A 173 25.67 -19.74 -24.46
C LYS A 173 25.07 -20.13 -25.81
N LEU A 174 23.78 -19.85 -26.03
CA LEU A 174 23.10 -20.11 -27.31
C LEU A 174 23.61 -19.19 -28.42
N ALA A 175 23.98 -17.96 -28.11
CA ALA A 175 24.56 -17.01 -29.05
C ALA A 175 25.90 -17.47 -29.63
N LYS A 176 26.67 -18.28 -28.89
CA LYS A 176 27.93 -18.86 -29.40
C LYS A 176 27.73 -19.80 -30.57
N SER A 177 26.57 -20.45 -30.68
CA SER A 177 26.22 -21.37 -31.74
C SER A 177 25.47 -20.71 -32.90
N ASN A 178 25.04 -19.45 -32.74
CA ASN A 178 24.28 -18.70 -33.75
C ASN A 178 24.70 -17.21 -33.76
N PRO A 179 25.52 -16.77 -34.75
CA PRO A 179 26.05 -15.42 -34.83
C PRO A 179 24.99 -14.31 -34.95
N ASN A 180 23.81 -14.64 -35.49
CA ASN A 180 22.70 -13.68 -35.66
C ASN A 180 21.79 -13.58 -34.45
N PHE A 181 22.10 -14.29 -33.35
CA PHE A 181 21.27 -14.31 -32.14
C PHE A 181 21.74 -13.24 -31.16
N ASP A 182 20.86 -12.27 -30.91
CA ASP A 182 21.10 -11.23 -29.89
C ASP A 182 20.68 -11.72 -28.49
N PRO A 183 21.64 -12.07 -27.61
CA PRO A 183 21.33 -12.58 -26.26
C PRO A 183 20.63 -11.57 -25.35
N TYR A 184 20.80 -10.26 -25.60
CA TYR A 184 20.19 -9.22 -24.79
C TYR A 184 18.70 -9.02 -25.10
N LYS A 185 18.30 -9.23 -26.35
CA LYS A 185 16.89 -9.26 -26.74
C LYS A 185 16.23 -10.58 -26.37
N ALA A 186 16.94 -11.68 -26.63
CA ALA A 186 16.42 -13.01 -26.40
C ALA A 186 16.24 -13.36 -24.93
N VAL A 187 16.99 -12.75 -24.01
CA VAL A 187 16.86 -13.03 -22.56
C VAL A 187 15.44 -12.87 -22.05
N TYR A 188 14.69 -11.92 -22.58
CA TYR A 188 13.30 -11.69 -22.17
C TYR A 188 12.38 -12.87 -22.51
N ALA A 189 12.64 -13.60 -23.57
CA ALA A 189 11.91 -14.83 -23.91
C ALA A 189 12.22 -16.02 -22.97
N PHE A 190 13.34 -15.97 -22.23
CA PHE A 190 13.72 -16.98 -21.24
C PHE A 190 13.19 -16.65 -19.83
N LEU A 191 12.64 -15.47 -19.65
CA LEU A 191 12.03 -15.10 -18.39
C LEU A 191 10.61 -15.70 -18.30
N PRO A 192 10.17 -16.24 -17.15
CA PRO A 192 8.80 -16.70 -16.99
C PRO A 192 7.83 -15.54 -17.10
N GLU A 193 6.64 -15.76 -17.66
CA GLU A 193 5.60 -14.73 -17.81
C GLU A 193 5.11 -14.21 -16.43
N ALA A 194 5.07 -15.10 -15.45
CA ALA A 194 4.74 -14.77 -14.07
C ALA A 194 5.81 -15.32 -13.12
N SER A 195 5.93 -14.73 -11.93
CA SER A 195 6.80 -15.26 -10.90
C SER A 195 6.35 -16.65 -10.43
N ARG A 196 7.31 -17.51 -10.16
CA ARG A 196 7.05 -18.87 -9.65
C ARG A 196 6.48 -18.88 -8.22
N THR A 197 6.85 -17.88 -7.43
CA THR A 197 6.44 -17.78 -6.02
C THR A 197 5.18 -16.95 -5.83
N ASN A 198 4.87 -16.08 -6.79
CA ASN A 198 3.67 -15.24 -6.76
C ASN A 198 3.10 -15.07 -8.18
N PRO A 199 2.06 -15.82 -8.56
CA PRO A 199 1.47 -15.76 -9.91
C PRO A 199 0.90 -14.39 -10.29
N ASP A 200 0.55 -13.55 -9.30
CA ASP A 200 0.07 -12.18 -9.54
C ASP A 200 1.18 -11.23 -9.98
N ALA A 201 2.44 -11.57 -9.68
CA ALA A 201 3.60 -10.84 -10.16
C ALA A 201 3.93 -11.23 -11.59
N ARG A 202 3.56 -10.40 -12.55
CA ARG A 202 3.80 -10.61 -13.99
C ARG A 202 4.81 -9.61 -14.52
N GLN A 203 5.42 -9.98 -15.65
CA GLN A 203 6.33 -9.11 -16.37
C GLN A 203 5.64 -7.81 -16.78
N GLN A 204 6.22 -6.68 -16.39
CA GLN A 204 5.76 -5.34 -16.74
C GLN A 204 6.94 -4.40 -16.94
N TYR A 205 6.74 -3.38 -17.76
CA TYR A 205 7.68 -2.27 -17.90
C TYR A 205 7.14 -1.08 -17.11
N ILE A 206 7.81 -0.73 -16.01
CA ILE A 206 7.36 0.28 -15.05
C ILE A 206 8.52 1.22 -14.75
N ASN A 207 8.26 2.52 -14.76
CA ASN A 207 9.23 3.55 -14.40
C ASN A 207 10.58 3.42 -15.13
N GLY A 208 10.55 3.01 -16.39
CA GLY A 208 11.75 2.91 -17.23
C GLY A 208 12.55 1.61 -17.06
N HIS A 209 12.07 0.65 -16.31
CA HIS A 209 12.72 -0.66 -16.18
C HIS A 209 11.72 -1.83 -16.25
N PHE A 210 12.25 -3.00 -16.53
CA PHE A 210 11.50 -4.22 -16.64
C PHE A 210 11.52 -4.97 -15.30
N CYS A 211 10.34 -5.28 -14.77
CA CYS A 211 10.19 -5.96 -13.47
C CYS A 211 8.95 -6.86 -13.42
N TYR A 212 8.89 -7.69 -12.38
CA TYR A 212 7.70 -8.46 -12.01
C TYR A 212 6.88 -7.67 -11.00
N ALA A 213 5.70 -7.28 -11.42
CA ALA A 213 4.83 -6.40 -10.66
C ALA A 213 3.37 -6.84 -10.73
N THR A 214 2.59 -6.42 -9.76
CA THR A 214 1.12 -6.48 -9.82
C THR A 214 0.60 -5.15 -10.35
N LYS A 215 -0.23 -5.19 -11.38
CA LYS A 215 -0.90 -4.00 -11.91
C LYS A 215 -2.03 -3.60 -10.99
N VAL A 216 -2.14 -2.30 -10.72
CA VAL A 216 -3.18 -1.71 -9.87
C VAL A 216 -3.84 -0.58 -10.63
N GLY A 217 -5.17 -0.58 -10.66
CA GLY A 217 -5.97 0.55 -11.11
C GLY A 217 -6.42 1.38 -9.91
N ILE A 218 -6.27 2.69 -10.00
CA ILE A 218 -6.65 3.63 -8.93
C ILE A 218 -7.60 4.66 -9.52
N VAL A 219 -8.72 4.89 -8.84
CA VAL A 219 -9.63 5.99 -9.12
C VAL A 219 -9.51 7.02 -8.02
N THR A 220 -9.22 8.26 -8.39
CA THR A 220 -9.27 9.41 -7.47
C THR A 220 -10.34 10.38 -7.90
N ASN A 221 -10.88 11.18 -6.98
CA ASN A 221 -11.67 12.34 -7.36
C ASN A 221 -10.74 13.51 -7.75
N GLY A 222 -11.32 14.61 -8.24
CA GLY A 222 -10.57 15.81 -8.64
C GLY A 222 -9.90 16.56 -7.48
N LEU A 223 -10.10 16.13 -6.22
CA LEU A 223 -9.33 16.57 -5.06
C LEU A 223 -8.07 15.72 -4.83
N GLY A 224 -7.87 14.65 -5.60
CA GLY A 224 -6.77 13.71 -5.45
C GLY A 224 -7.00 12.66 -4.36
N ILE A 225 -8.23 12.53 -3.86
CA ILE A 225 -8.56 11.55 -2.81
C ILE A 225 -8.96 10.24 -3.50
N CYS A 226 -8.34 9.13 -3.08
CA CYS A 226 -8.60 7.81 -3.61
C CYS A 226 -10.04 7.38 -3.30
N ARG A 227 -10.77 6.92 -4.33
CA ARG A 227 -12.16 6.49 -4.26
C ARG A 227 -12.34 5.00 -4.56
N HIS A 228 -11.43 4.42 -5.33
CA HIS A 228 -11.43 3.00 -5.64
C HIS A 228 -10.05 2.49 -5.96
N ILE A 229 -9.76 1.24 -5.58
CA ILE A 229 -8.52 0.53 -5.92
C ILE A 229 -8.89 -0.85 -6.44
N ALA A 230 -8.39 -1.20 -7.63
CA ALA A 230 -8.53 -2.53 -8.21
C ALA A 230 -7.16 -3.17 -8.43
N PHE A 231 -6.98 -4.37 -7.90
CA PHE A 231 -5.80 -5.18 -8.16
C PHE A 231 -6.06 -6.12 -9.34
N PHE A 232 -5.19 -6.10 -10.36
CA PHE A 232 -5.27 -7.02 -11.50
C PHE A 232 -4.61 -8.36 -11.16
N ASP A 233 -5.11 -9.00 -10.11
CA ASP A 233 -4.72 -10.34 -9.70
C ASP A 233 -5.28 -11.43 -10.65
N ASP A 234 -4.99 -12.69 -10.40
CA ASP A 234 -5.46 -13.79 -11.22
C ASP A 234 -7.00 -13.91 -11.23
N ASP A 235 -7.65 -13.59 -10.11
CA ASP A 235 -9.11 -13.63 -10.02
C ASP A 235 -9.75 -12.49 -10.81
N PHE A 236 -9.19 -11.29 -10.79
CA PHE A 236 -9.61 -10.19 -11.64
C PHE A 236 -9.45 -10.54 -13.12
N ARG A 237 -8.31 -11.11 -13.52
CA ARG A 237 -8.05 -11.49 -14.92
C ARG A 237 -8.99 -12.57 -15.43
N LYS A 238 -9.35 -13.54 -14.60
CA LYS A 238 -10.33 -14.58 -14.94
C LYS A 238 -11.72 -13.99 -15.17
N ARG A 239 -12.09 -12.97 -14.40
CA ARG A 239 -13.39 -12.29 -14.52
C ARG A 239 -13.43 -11.27 -15.67
N HIS A 240 -12.28 -10.71 -16.04
CA HIS A 240 -12.14 -9.63 -17.04
C HIS A 240 -11.05 -9.95 -18.08
N PRO A 241 -11.20 -11.03 -18.86
CA PRO A 241 -10.20 -11.43 -19.84
C PRO A 241 -10.00 -10.37 -20.94
N GLU A 242 -11.06 -9.60 -21.25
CA GLU A 242 -11.05 -8.53 -22.24
C GLU A 242 -10.13 -7.37 -21.88
N VAL A 243 -9.94 -7.10 -20.59
CA VAL A 243 -9.07 -6.01 -20.08
C VAL A 243 -7.60 -6.44 -20.03
N CYS A 244 -7.36 -7.73 -19.96
CA CYS A 244 -6.04 -8.30 -19.67
C CYS A 244 -5.38 -8.96 -20.88
N SER A 245 -6.06 -9.01 -22.05
CA SER A 245 -5.46 -9.51 -23.28
C SER A 245 -4.35 -8.57 -23.77
N PRO A 246 -3.15 -9.08 -24.11
CA PRO A 246 -2.15 -8.26 -24.77
C PRO A 246 -2.71 -7.81 -26.13
N LYS A 247 -2.66 -6.52 -26.40
CA LYS A 247 -2.92 -5.95 -27.74
C LYS A 247 -1.70 -6.15 -28.61
#